data_c0f3ac5d2d1a8b3096913aa92f6cc3c6
#
_entry.id   c0f3ac5d2d1a8b3096913aa92f6cc3c6
#
_cell.length_a   1.000
_cell.length_b   1.000
_cell.length_c   1.000
_cell.angle_alpha   90.00
_cell.angle_beta   90.00
_cell.angle_gamma   90.00
#
_symmetry.space_group_name_H-M   'P 1'
#
loop_
_entity.id
_entity.type
_entity.pdbx_description
1 polymer ?
#
loop_
_entity_poly.entity_id
_entity_poly.type
_entity_poly.pdbx_seq_one_letter_code
_entity_poly.pdbx_strand_id
1 'polypeptide(L)'
;MIVPYKREAHENGYFPTTFLSSSLFGFHEAADNVHEYTWVTPETASLQVFLVRDEVESKRAKFQMKSRDGSINVSSPFIENIYDNTHWNVAVRVKPNTYPYAGNVTNNAPNYTVDLYAVNHNLDELINEINLTVSINATSGSAFLSNPKRIYLGAHLENFTGSVQQQSDIMVGGCRAWLDFLPNEAIKAHNKDASNFGNRDAFQTSNMFTIANKHIPSQDLKILNWDFDTVTGSNASGDFAVD
;
A
#
# COMPACT_ATOMS: atom_id res chain seq x y z
N MET A 1 -5.48 2.72 4.97
CA MET A 1 -6.88 2.27 4.87
C MET A 1 -7.55 2.98 3.70
N ILE A 2 -8.30 2.25 2.89
CA ILE A 2 -8.99 2.78 1.72
C ILE A 2 -10.47 2.40 1.75
N VAL A 3 -11.29 3.24 1.13
CA VAL A 3 -12.73 3.00 0.94
C VAL A 3 -13.04 3.19 -0.54
N PRO A 4 -13.13 2.10 -1.32
CA PRO A 4 -13.61 2.18 -2.69
C PRO A 4 -15.10 2.55 -2.71
N TYR A 5 -15.46 3.54 -3.50
CA TYR A 5 -16.85 3.97 -3.63
C TYR A 5 -17.29 4.00 -5.09
N LYS A 6 -18.54 3.69 -5.33
CA LYS A 6 -19.13 3.88 -6.64
C LYS A 6 -19.41 5.37 -6.82
N ARG A 7 -18.80 5.98 -7.83
CA ARG A 7 -19.20 7.31 -8.24
C ARG A 7 -20.61 7.24 -8.82
N GLU A 8 -21.52 7.93 -8.19
CA GLU A 8 -22.81 8.24 -8.82
C GLU A 8 -22.57 9.30 -9.91
N ALA A 9 -23.28 9.19 -11.01
CA ALA A 9 -23.22 10.20 -12.05
C ALA A 9 -23.61 11.53 -11.43
N HIS A 10 -22.65 12.42 -11.26
CA HIS A 10 -22.93 13.75 -10.76
C HIS A 10 -23.80 14.47 -11.77
N GLU A 11 -24.85 15.17 -11.36
CA GLU A 11 -25.78 15.91 -12.21
C GLU A 11 -25.10 16.87 -13.18
N ASN A 12 -23.81 17.16 -13.00
CA ASN A 12 -23.02 18.06 -13.85
C ASN A 12 -22.02 17.35 -14.80
N GLY A 13 -22.11 16.03 -14.99
CA GLY A 13 -21.33 15.31 -16.01
C GLY A 13 -19.80 15.36 -15.81
N TYR A 14 -19.30 15.68 -14.65
CA TYR A 14 -17.90 16.03 -14.43
C TYR A 14 -16.95 14.83 -14.24
N PHE A 15 -17.47 13.61 -14.15
CA PHE A 15 -16.63 12.43 -13.98
C PHE A 15 -16.93 11.39 -15.04
N PRO A 16 -15.99 11.12 -15.95
CA PRO A 16 -16.17 10.03 -16.88
C PRO A 16 -16.28 8.73 -16.09
N THR A 17 -17.41 8.06 -16.23
CA THR A 17 -17.71 6.74 -15.70
C THR A 17 -16.86 5.63 -16.33
N THR A 18 -15.84 5.99 -17.09
CA THR A 18 -15.06 5.10 -17.94
C THR A 18 -13.84 4.47 -17.29
N PHE A 19 -13.56 4.76 -16.02
CA PHE A 19 -12.41 4.18 -15.35
C PHE A 19 -12.64 2.72 -14.97
N LEU A 20 -11.86 1.84 -15.59
CA LEU A 20 -11.80 0.45 -15.16
C LEU A 20 -10.81 0.24 -13.99
N SER A 21 -9.80 1.07 -13.88
CA SER A 21 -8.78 0.92 -12.84
C SER A 21 -8.58 2.18 -12.02
N SER A 22 -8.46 2.01 -10.71
CA SER A 22 -8.12 3.05 -9.75
C SER A 22 -6.77 2.77 -9.15
N SER A 23 -5.87 3.75 -9.14
CA SER A 23 -4.62 3.66 -8.40
C SER A 23 -4.90 3.76 -6.91
N LEU A 24 -4.46 2.79 -6.12
CA LEU A 24 -4.61 2.79 -4.68
C LEU A 24 -3.44 3.51 -4.02
N PHE A 25 -2.27 2.97 -4.21
CA PHE A 25 -1.00 3.55 -3.78
C PHE A 25 0.15 2.93 -4.56
N GLY A 26 1.28 3.54 -4.45
CA GLY A 26 2.50 3.02 -5.02
C GLY A 26 3.72 3.78 -4.53
N PHE A 27 4.87 3.31 -4.90
CA PHE A 27 6.09 4.06 -4.75
C PHE A 27 6.82 4.15 -6.08
N HIS A 28 7.41 5.32 -6.27
CA HIS A 28 8.18 5.68 -7.44
C HIS A 28 9.61 5.90 -7.00
N GLU A 29 10.53 5.16 -7.59
CA GLU A 29 11.94 5.36 -7.33
C GLU A 29 12.36 6.75 -7.80
N ALA A 30 13.04 7.49 -6.94
CA ALA A 30 13.48 8.85 -7.20
C ALA A 30 14.99 8.90 -7.22
N ALA A 31 15.56 9.66 -8.15
CA ALA A 31 17.00 9.97 -8.11
C ALA A 31 17.30 10.94 -6.96
N ASP A 32 18.50 10.84 -6.38
CA ASP A 32 18.91 11.57 -5.17
C ASP A 32 18.80 13.10 -5.23
N ASN A 33 18.66 13.68 -6.41
CA ASN A 33 18.67 15.13 -6.64
C ASN A 33 17.40 15.69 -7.29
N VAL A 34 16.27 15.01 -7.17
CA VAL A 34 15.05 15.42 -7.85
C VAL A 34 14.21 16.33 -6.99
N HIS A 35 13.82 17.47 -7.57
CA HIS A 35 12.87 18.41 -6.95
C HIS A 35 11.55 17.73 -6.61
N GLU A 36 10.92 18.17 -5.53
CA GLU A 36 9.73 17.59 -4.90
C GLU A 36 8.57 17.33 -5.87
N TYR A 37 8.43 18.16 -6.90
CA TYR A 37 7.29 18.15 -7.81
C TYR A 37 7.55 17.51 -9.18
N THR A 38 8.72 16.93 -9.39
CA THR A 38 9.08 16.39 -10.69
C THR A 38 8.95 14.88 -10.70
N TRP A 39 8.09 14.36 -11.57
CA TRP A 39 8.11 12.95 -11.92
C TRP A 39 9.37 12.67 -12.73
N VAL A 40 10.22 11.82 -12.20
CA VAL A 40 11.40 11.32 -12.91
C VAL A 40 11.06 10.04 -13.63
N THR A 41 11.91 9.68 -14.60
CA THR A 41 11.81 8.36 -15.24
C THR A 41 11.85 7.28 -14.15
N PRO A 42 10.83 6.44 -14.05
CA PRO A 42 10.77 5.43 -13.01
C PRO A 42 11.85 4.37 -13.24
N GLU A 43 12.54 4.06 -12.18
CA GLU A 43 13.52 2.98 -12.16
C GLU A 43 12.86 1.64 -11.78
N THR A 44 13.64 0.60 -11.75
CA THR A 44 13.20 -0.79 -11.57
C THR A 44 12.43 -1.03 -10.27
N ALA A 45 12.74 -0.28 -9.22
CA ALA A 45 12.11 -0.41 -7.91
C ALA A 45 10.74 0.30 -7.77
N SER A 46 10.18 0.83 -8.87
CA SER A 46 8.84 1.43 -8.83
C SER A 46 7.75 0.37 -8.83
N LEU A 47 6.73 0.57 -7.99
CA LEU A 47 5.63 -0.37 -7.79
C LEU A 47 4.30 0.36 -7.67
N GLN A 48 3.26 -0.23 -8.24
CA GLN A 48 1.88 0.26 -8.18
C GLN A 48 0.91 -0.82 -7.73
N VAL A 49 -0.05 -0.43 -6.91
CA VAL A 49 -1.21 -1.25 -6.54
C VAL A 49 -2.47 -0.59 -7.09
N PHE A 50 -3.26 -1.39 -7.78
CA PHE A 50 -4.49 -0.98 -8.43
C PHE A 50 -5.68 -1.76 -7.90
N LEU A 51 -6.85 -1.15 -8.03
CA LEU A 51 -8.13 -1.81 -8.00
C LEU A 51 -8.72 -1.77 -9.41
N VAL A 52 -8.97 -2.94 -10.01
CA VAL A 52 -9.40 -3.07 -11.40
C VAL A 52 -10.79 -3.68 -11.43
N ARG A 53 -11.76 -2.92 -11.96
CA ARG A 53 -13.14 -3.40 -12.18
C ARG A 53 -13.19 -4.37 -13.34
N ASP A 54 -14.15 -5.26 -13.35
CA ASP A 54 -14.45 -6.13 -14.48
C ASP A 54 -15.17 -5.38 -15.61
N GLU A 55 -16.05 -4.44 -15.25
CA GLU A 55 -16.78 -3.59 -16.17
C GLU A 55 -16.90 -2.17 -15.64
N VAL A 56 -17.16 -1.23 -16.53
CA VAL A 56 -17.50 0.15 -16.15
C VAL A 56 -18.73 0.15 -15.23
N GLU A 57 -18.66 0.91 -14.16
CA GLU A 57 -19.69 1.01 -13.12
C GLU A 57 -19.93 -0.26 -12.27
N SER A 58 -19.20 -1.33 -12.50
CA SER A 58 -19.31 -2.53 -11.68
C SER A 58 -18.87 -2.29 -10.23
N LYS A 59 -19.56 -2.90 -9.29
CA LYS A 59 -19.10 -2.98 -7.89
C LYS A 59 -18.03 -4.07 -7.69
N ARG A 60 -17.87 -4.91 -8.68
CA ARG A 60 -16.94 -6.05 -8.69
C ARG A 60 -15.57 -5.62 -9.19
N ALA A 61 -14.53 -5.96 -8.46
CA ALA A 61 -13.16 -5.61 -8.81
C ALA A 61 -12.14 -6.62 -8.30
N LYS A 62 -10.91 -6.49 -8.75
CA LYS A 62 -9.75 -7.25 -8.26
C LYS A 62 -8.62 -6.33 -7.87
N PHE A 63 -7.82 -6.75 -6.91
CA PHE A 63 -6.55 -6.10 -6.61
C PHE A 63 -5.50 -6.56 -7.62
N GLN A 64 -4.67 -5.64 -8.06
CA GLN A 64 -3.52 -5.92 -8.93
C GLN A 64 -2.29 -5.16 -8.42
N MET A 65 -1.15 -5.84 -8.41
CA MET A 65 0.14 -5.26 -8.06
C MET A 65 1.12 -5.46 -9.22
N LYS A 66 1.77 -4.38 -9.64
CA LYS A 66 2.74 -4.37 -10.74
C LYS A 66 4.00 -3.62 -10.36
N SER A 67 5.16 -4.10 -10.81
CA SER A 67 6.41 -3.35 -10.79
C SER A 67 6.80 -2.85 -12.19
N ARG A 68 7.65 -1.83 -12.23
CA ARG A 68 8.13 -1.24 -13.48
C ARG A 68 8.96 -2.22 -14.31
N ASP A 69 9.80 -3.03 -13.66
CA ASP A 69 10.66 -4.03 -14.30
C ASP A 69 9.91 -5.30 -14.72
N GLY A 70 8.61 -5.40 -14.39
CA GLY A 70 7.79 -6.58 -14.68
C GLY A 70 8.07 -7.79 -13.79
N SER A 71 8.98 -7.71 -12.83
CA SER A 71 9.25 -8.80 -11.88
C SER A 71 8.04 -9.11 -10.99
N ILE A 72 7.17 -8.13 -10.79
CA ILE A 72 5.91 -8.26 -10.08
C ILE A 72 4.76 -7.95 -11.05
N ASN A 73 3.87 -8.90 -11.23
CA ASN A 73 2.62 -8.73 -11.95
C ASN A 73 1.62 -9.78 -11.47
N VAL A 74 0.90 -9.46 -10.41
CA VAL A 74 -0.04 -10.38 -9.77
C VAL A 74 -1.39 -9.72 -9.58
N SER A 75 -2.45 -10.53 -9.65
CA SER A 75 -3.83 -10.11 -9.46
C SER A 75 -4.57 -11.10 -8.59
N SER A 76 -5.49 -10.59 -7.77
CA SER A 76 -6.46 -11.42 -7.07
C SER A 76 -7.53 -11.95 -8.04
N PRO A 77 -8.34 -12.92 -7.64
CA PRO A 77 -9.65 -13.12 -8.23
C PRO A 77 -10.50 -11.86 -8.12
N PHE A 78 -11.57 -11.78 -8.92
CA PHE A 78 -12.57 -10.73 -8.75
C PHE A 78 -13.38 -10.97 -7.48
N ILE A 79 -13.69 -9.89 -6.78
CA ILE A 79 -14.41 -9.86 -5.51
C ILE A 79 -15.67 -9.04 -5.70
N GLU A 80 -16.78 -9.57 -5.24
CA GLU A 80 -18.08 -8.90 -5.30
C GLU A 80 -18.16 -7.72 -4.32
N ASN A 81 -18.89 -6.71 -4.68
CA ASN A 81 -19.22 -5.56 -3.82
C ASN A 81 -18.02 -4.81 -3.21
N ILE A 82 -16.89 -4.82 -3.87
CA ILE A 82 -15.71 -4.09 -3.38
C ILE A 82 -15.93 -2.57 -3.46
N TYR A 83 -16.61 -2.10 -4.52
CA TYR A 83 -17.02 -0.70 -4.70
C TYR A 83 -18.40 -0.45 -4.08
N ASP A 84 -18.50 -0.67 -2.78
CA ASP A 84 -19.74 -0.49 -2.00
C ASP A 84 -19.46 0.20 -0.66
N ASN A 85 -18.58 1.19 -0.65
CA ASN A 85 -18.15 1.92 0.55
C ASN A 85 -17.56 1.00 1.64
N THR A 86 -16.97 -0.10 1.25
CA THR A 86 -16.36 -1.06 2.18
C THR A 86 -14.96 -0.59 2.60
N HIS A 87 -14.64 -0.79 3.87
CA HIS A 87 -13.35 -0.41 4.44
C HIS A 87 -12.31 -1.50 4.24
N TRP A 88 -11.23 -1.16 3.56
CA TRP A 88 -10.14 -2.09 3.30
C TRP A 88 -8.84 -1.61 3.93
N ASN A 89 -8.10 -2.50 4.55
CA ASN A 89 -6.69 -2.31 4.81
C ASN A 89 -5.88 -3.08 3.77
N VAL A 90 -5.06 -2.34 3.01
CA VAL A 90 -4.26 -2.91 1.93
C VAL A 90 -2.79 -2.61 2.22
N ALA A 91 -1.98 -3.65 2.26
CA ALA A 91 -0.57 -3.55 2.59
C ALA A 91 0.30 -4.24 1.55
N VAL A 92 1.44 -3.63 1.22
CA VAL A 92 2.53 -4.29 0.50
C VAL A 92 3.66 -4.53 1.51
N ARG A 93 4.14 -5.76 1.54
CA ARG A 93 5.22 -6.19 2.43
C ARG A 93 6.34 -6.81 1.63
N VAL A 94 7.56 -6.46 1.98
CA VAL A 94 8.76 -7.02 1.33
C VAL A 94 9.67 -7.62 2.39
N LYS A 95 10.07 -8.86 2.20
CA LYS A 95 11.04 -9.52 3.08
C LYS A 95 11.97 -10.43 2.29
N PRO A 96 13.19 -10.66 2.76
CA PRO A 96 14.02 -11.74 2.24
C PRO A 96 13.41 -13.10 2.56
N ASN A 97 13.60 -14.09 1.69
CA ASN A 97 13.04 -15.44 1.89
C ASN A 97 13.57 -16.13 3.15
N THR A 98 14.74 -15.71 3.63
CA THR A 98 15.36 -16.20 4.87
C THR A 98 15.08 -15.28 6.06
N TYR A 99 13.92 -14.70 6.15
CA TYR A 99 13.50 -13.86 7.27
C TYR A 99 12.87 -14.69 8.42
N PRO A 100 13.18 -14.40 9.71
CA PRO A 100 14.22 -13.49 10.16
C PRO A 100 15.62 -14.00 9.80
N TYR A 101 16.55 -13.10 9.60
CA TYR A 101 17.94 -13.51 9.29
C TYR A 101 18.53 -14.35 10.42
N ALA A 102 18.73 -15.62 10.17
CA ALA A 102 19.46 -16.50 11.07
C ALA A 102 20.95 -16.42 10.74
N GLY A 103 21.68 -15.54 11.39
CA GLY A 103 23.15 -15.49 11.39
C GLY A 103 23.83 -15.52 10.01
N ASN A 104 25.04 -15.04 9.91
CA ASN A 104 25.97 -15.11 8.77
C ASN A 104 25.37 -15.17 7.36
N VAL A 105 25.00 -14.02 6.83
CA VAL A 105 24.68 -13.88 5.41
C VAL A 105 26.01 -13.99 4.64
N THR A 106 26.36 -15.20 4.25
CA THR A 106 27.43 -15.41 3.30
C THR A 106 26.93 -15.10 1.89
N ASN A 107 27.49 -14.13 1.26
CA ASN A 107 27.63 -13.76 -0.17
C ASN A 107 26.51 -14.10 -1.21
N ASN A 108 25.48 -14.82 -0.89
CA ASN A 108 24.34 -15.05 -1.76
C ASN A 108 23.14 -14.30 -1.16
N ALA A 109 22.89 -13.09 -1.67
CA ALA A 109 21.69 -12.36 -1.33
C ALA A 109 20.47 -13.26 -1.62
N PRO A 110 19.61 -13.53 -0.63
CA PRO A 110 18.45 -14.38 -0.84
C PRO A 110 17.49 -13.70 -1.80
N ASN A 111 16.68 -14.49 -2.51
CA ASN A 111 15.49 -13.96 -3.15
C ASN A 111 14.59 -13.30 -2.12
N TYR A 112 13.74 -12.42 -2.58
CA TYR A 112 12.80 -11.70 -1.72
C TYR A 112 11.36 -12.14 -2.02
N THR A 113 10.55 -12.11 -1.01
CA THR A 113 9.10 -12.28 -1.12
C THR A 113 8.44 -10.92 -1.04
N VAL A 114 7.56 -10.64 -1.99
CA VAL A 114 6.68 -9.46 -1.97
C VAL A 114 5.25 -9.94 -1.83
N ASP A 115 4.58 -9.47 -0.79
CA ASP A 115 3.19 -9.79 -0.51
C ASP A 115 2.31 -8.55 -0.72
N LEU A 116 1.19 -8.73 -1.43
CA LEU A 116 0.04 -7.84 -1.34
C LEU A 116 -0.99 -8.50 -0.43
N TYR A 117 -1.26 -7.88 0.71
CA TYR A 117 -2.24 -8.35 1.66
C TYR A 117 -3.36 -7.33 1.80
N ALA A 118 -4.58 -7.76 1.55
CA ALA A 118 -5.76 -6.92 1.66
C ALA A 118 -6.83 -7.59 2.51
N VAL A 119 -7.42 -6.84 3.42
CA VAL A 119 -8.41 -7.35 4.37
C VAL A 119 -9.54 -6.35 4.56
N ASN A 120 -10.74 -6.89 4.67
CA ASN A 120 -11.98 -6.16 4.92
C ASN A 120 -12.73 -6.81 6.07
N HIS A 121 -13.15 -6.00 7.05
CA HIS A 121 -14.01 -6.42 8.16
C HIS A 121 -15.31 -5.62 8.13
N ASN A 122 -16.36 -6.25 8.58
CA ASN A 122 -17.60 -5.58 8.99
C ASN A 122 -17.73 -5.75 10.50
N LEU A 123 -17.50 -4.67 11.23
CA LEU A 123 -17.30 -4.73 12.67
C LEU A 123 -16.15 -5.69 13.01
N ASP A 124 -16.42 -6.76 13.74
CA ASP A 124 -15.44 -7.78 14.13
C ASP A 124 -15.35 -8.97 13.17
N GLU A 125 -16.29 -9.08 12.22
CA GLU A 125 -16.33 -10.18 11.28
C GLU A 125 -15.41 -9.94 10.09
N LEU A 126 -14.54 -10.91 9.81
CA LEU A 126 -13.69 -10.90 8.61
C LEU A 126 -14.53 -11.29 7.40
N ILE A 127 -14.75 -10.35 6.50
CA ILE A 127 -15.54 -10.57 5.27
C ILE A 127 -14.66 -11.09 4.14
N ASN A 128 -13.52 -10.43 3.90
CA ASN A 128 -12.60 -10.83 2.84
C ASN A 128 -11.16 -10.76 3.33
N GLU A 129 -10.38 -11.72 2.87
CA GLU A 129 -8.92 -11.77 3.09
C GLU A 129 -8.24 -12.23 1.80
N ILE A 130 -7.27 -11.44 1.36
CA ILE A 130 -6.50 -11.69 0.14
C ILE A 130 -5.04 -11.64 0.51
N ASN A 131 -4.30 -12.64 0.06
CA ASN A 131 -2.85 -12.69 0.16
C ASN A 131 -2.28 -13.11 -1.19
N LEU A 132 -1.60 -12.20 -1.87
CA LEU A 132 -0.90 -12.47 -3.12
C LEU A 132 0.59 -12.39 -2.85
N THR A 133 1.28 -13.47 -3.14
CA THR A 133 2.72 -13.59 -2.88
C THR A 133 3.47 -13.80 -4.18
N VAL A 134 4.56 -13.08 -4.37
CA VAL A 134 5.48 -13.27 -5.48
C VAL A 134 6.93 -13.29 -4.98
N SER A 135 7.73 -14.16 -5.57
CA SER A 135 9.18 -14.18 -5.30
C SER A 135 9.90 -13.40 -6.38
N ILE A 136 10.77 -12.49 -5.96
CA ILE A 136 11.63 -11.70 -6.84
C ILE A 136 13.10 -11.98 -6.54
N ASN A 137 13.96 -11.72 -7.51
CA ASN A 137 15.39 -11.96 -7.36
C ASN A 137 16.03 -10.98 -6.36
N ALA A 138 17.23 -11.32 -5.93
CA ALA A 138 18.00 -10.54 -4.95
C ALA A 138 18.22 -9.08 -5.38
N THR A 139 18.48 -8.83 -6.67
CA THR A 139 18.76 -7.49 -7.19
C THR A 139 17.53 -6.61 -7.10
N SER A 140 16.38 -7.06 -7.64
CA SER A 140 15.12 -6.31 -7.55
C SER A 140 14.69 -6.12 -6.10
N GLY A 141 14.77 -7.16 -5.26
CA GLY A 141 14.40 -7.08 -3.86
C GLY A 141 15.26 -6.11 -3.06
N SER A 142 16.56 -6.10 -3.28
CA SER A 142 17.48 -5.14 -2.67
C SER A 142 17.13 -3.71 -3.11
N ALA A 143 16.87 -3.47 -4.39
CA ALA A 143 16.48 -2.17 -4.91
C ALA A 143 15.14 -1.69 -4.27
N PHE A 144 14.16 -2.58 -4.10
CA PHE A 144 12.91 -2.26 -3.40
C PHE A 144 13.13 -1.85 -1.95
N LEU A 145 14.18 -2.30 -1.28
CA LEU A 145 14.45 -1.95 0.12
C LEU A 145 15.36 -0.72 0.26
N SER A 146 16.36 -0.56 -0.61
CA SER A 146 17.44 0.41 -0.42
C SER A 146 17.30 1.71 -1.20
N ASN A 147 16.66 1.68 -2.38
CA ASN A 147 16.66 2.86 -3.24
C ASN A 147 15.67 3.94 -2.73
N PRO A 148 15.99 5.23 -2.90
CA PRO A 148 15.12 6.32 -2.48
C PRO A 148 13.80 6.27 -3.26
N LYS A 149 12.69 6.53 -2.58
CA LYS A 149 11.33 6.41 -3.14
C LYS A 149 10.43 7.53 -2.68
N ARG A 150 9.47 7.87 -3.54
CA ARG A 150 8.30 8.65 -3.18
C ARG A 150 7.10 7.75 -3.10
N ILE A 151 6.27 7.97 -2.10
CA ILE A 151 5.00 7.25 -1.91
C ILE A 151 3.88 8.12 -2.47
N TYR A 152 2.99 7.50 -3.23
CA TYR A 152 1.81 8.11 -3.81
C TYR A 152 0.56 7.37 -3.38
N LEU A 153 -0.50 8.13 -3.10
CA LEU A 153 -1.82 7.61 -2.73
C LEU A 153 -2.87 8.15 -3.69
N GLY A 154 -3.72 7.28 -4.21
CA GLY A 154 -4.79 7.65 -5.12
C GLY A 154 -4.33 8.21 -6.46
N ALA A 155 -3.04 8.22 -6.73
CA ALA A 155 -2.42 8.76 -7.95
C ALA A 155 -1.17 7.98 -8.31
N HIS A 156 -0.85 7.93 -9.59
CA HIS A 156 0.45 7.48 -10.11
C HIS A 156 0.57 7.81 -11.61
N LEU A 157 1.72 7.55 -12.22
CA LEU A 157 1.87 7.60 -13.67
C LEU A 157 1.24 6.37 -14.33
N GLU A 158 0.46 6.58 -15.38
CA GLU A 158 -0.09 5.49 -16.18
C GLU A 158 1.05 4.62 -16.74
N ASN A 159 0.97 3.32 -16.47
CA ASN A 159 2.03 2.36 -16.83
C ASN A 159 3.45 2.85 -16.48
N PHE A 160 3.59 3.60 -15.40
CA PHE A 160 4.82 4.19 -14.87
C PHE A 160 5.42 5.35 -15.65
N THR A 161 5.06 5.58 -16.91
CA THR A 161 5.69 6.58 -17.77
C THR A 161 4.70 7.48 -18.51
N GLY A 162 3.42 7.14 -18.45
CA GLY A 162 2.35 7.88 -19.13
C GLY A 162 1.88 9.12 -18.37
N SER A 163 0.64 9.51 -18.62
CA SER A 163 0.02 10.65 -17.94
C SER A 163 -0.12 10.39 -16.44
N VAL A 164 -0.09 11.46 -15.66
CA VAL A 164 -0.36 11.37 -14.23
C VAL A 164 -1.84 11.06 -14.00
N GLN A 165 -2.12 9.93 -13.38
CA GLN A 165 -3.46 9.55 -12.94
C GLN A 165 -3.69 10.12 -11.55
N GLN A 166 -4.47 11.17 -11.45
CA GLN A 166 -4.82 11.84 -10.19
C GLN A 166 -6.25 11.53 -9.73
N GLN A 167 -7.02 10.82 -10.55
CA GLN A 167 -8.41 10.50 -10.26
C GLN A 167 -8.52 9.03 -9.88
N SER A 168 -9.09 8.78 -8.73
CA SER A 168 -9.32 7.45 -8.21
C SER A 168 -10.66 7.40 -7.50
N ASP A 169 -11.42 6.32 -7.71
CA ASP A 169 -12.70 6.11 -7.02
C ASP A 169 -12.47 5.50 -5.64
N ILE A 170 -11.57 6.12 -4.87
CA ILE A 170 -11.27 5.71 -3.49
C ILE A 170 -11.19 6.92 -2.55
N MET A 171 -11.56 6.69 -1.31
CA MET A 171 -11.20 7.57 -0.21
C MET A 171 -10.06 6.92 0.58
N VAL A 172 -9.10 7.71 1.02
CA VAL A 172 -7.96 7.24 1.81
C VAL A 172 -8.09 7.79 3.22
N GLY A 173 -8.22 6.89 4.20
CA GLY A 173 -8.31 7.26 5.61
C GLY A 173 -6.97 7.24 6.36
N GLY A 174 -5.89 6.83 5.71
CA GLY A 174 -4.56 6.87 6.30
C GLY A 174 -3.55 6.02 5.54
N CYS A 175 -2.27 6.39 5.66
CA CYS A 175 -1.15 5.65 5.11
C CYS A 175 -0.03 5.55 6.13
N ARG A 176 0.51 4.35 6.28
CA ARG A 176 1.61 4.10 7.22
C ARG A 176 2.67 3.24 6.57
N ALA A 177 3.92 3.45 6.95
CA ALA A 177 5.03 2.60 6.54
C ALA A 177 5.90 2.21 7.74
N TRP A 178 6.42 1.00 7.70
CA TRP A 178 7.30 0.44 8.73
C TRP A 178 8.56 -0.15 8.09
N LEU A 179 9.64 -0.12 8.84
CA LEU A 179 10.89 -0.83 8.50
C LEU A 179 10.86 -2.29 8.96
N ASP A 180 9.69 -2.86 9.14
CA ASP A 180 9.51 -4.24 9.55
C ASP A 180 8.42 -4.92 8.71
N PHE A 181 8.44 -6.25 8.70
CA PHE A 181 7.43 -7.09 8.07
C PHE A 181 6.28 -7.34 9.04
N LEU A 182 5.22 -6.57 8.94
CA LEU A 182 4.05 -6.71 9.80
C LEU A 182 3.34 -8.06 9.58
N PRO A 183 2.99 -8.79 10.64
CA PRO A 183 2.19 -10.01 10.51
C PRO A 183 0.75 -9.70 10.08
N ASN A 184 0.04 -10.71 9.57
CA ASN A 184 -1.35 -10.57 9.14
C ASN A 184 -2.26 -10.06 10.25
N GLU A 185 -2.03 -10.52 11.47
CA GLU A 185 -2.81 -10.15 12.65
C GLU A 185 -2.71 -8.66 12.96
N ALA A 186 -1.53 -8.06 12.77
CA ALA A 186 -1.35 -6.61 12.94
C ALA A 186 -2.16 -5.84 11.89
N ILE A 187 -2.12 -6.27 10.63
CA ILE A 187 -2.88 -5.62 9.54
C ILE A 187 -4.39 -5.78 9.74
N LYS A 188 -4.85 -6.95 10.23
CA LYS A 188 -6.24 -7.17 10.62
C LYS A 188 -6.67 -6.24 11.75
N ALA A 189 -5.82 -6.07 12.75
CA ALA A 189 -6.08 -5.15 13.87
C ALA A 189 -6.18 -3.70 13.38
N HIS A 190 -5.32 -3.26 12.45
CA HIS A 190 -5.42 -1.94 11.85
C HIS A 190 -6.70 -1.72 11.04
N ASN A 191 -7.26 -2.76 10.46
CA ASN A 191 -8.51 -2.65 9.72
C ASN A 191 -9.70 -2.46 10.64
N LYS A 192 -9.69 -3.11 11.80
CA LYS A 192 -10.73 -2.97 12.82
C LYS A 192 -10.66 -1.62 13.54
N ASP A 193 -9.46 -1.14 13.79
CA ASP A 193 -9.21 0.11 14.50
C ASP A 193 -8.08 0.89 13.82
N ALA A 194 -8.43 1.97 13.14
CA ALA A 194 -7.47 2.84 12.46
C ALA A 194 -6.50 3.53 13.43
N SER A 195 -6.87 3.70 14.69
CA SER A 195 -6.03 4.25 15.75
C SER A 195 -5.03 3.24 16.30
N ASN A 196 -5.20 1.95 15.97
CA ASN A 196 -4.24 0.91 16.34
C ASN A 196 -2.96 1.06 15.52
N PHE A 197 -1.86 1.35 16.18
CA PHE A 197 -0.56 1.62 15.54
C PHE A 197 0.28 0.36 15.26
N GLY A 198 -0.33 -0.79 15.11
CA GLY A 198 0.36 -1.96 14.62
C GLY A 198 0.70 -3.00 15.68
N ASN A 199 0.28 -2.78 16.87
CA ASN A 199 0.43 -3.80 17.90
C ASN A 199 -0.81 -4.65 17.99
N ARG A 200 -0.61 -5.95 17.95
CA ARG A 200 -1.66 -6.92 18.21
C ARG A 200 -2.34 -6.67 19.55
N ASP A 201 -1.56 -6.20 20.54
CA ASP A 201 -2.02 -5.86 21.87
C ASP A 201 -1.57 -4.43 22.20
N ALA A 202 -2.40 -3.45 21.88
CA ALA A 202 -2.12 -2.03 22.06
C ALA A 202 -1.71 -1.65 23.50
N PHE A 203 -2.13 -2.41 24.47
CA PHE A 203 -1.80 -2.21 25.89
C PHE A 203 -0.46 -2.82 26.32
N GLN A 204 0.15 -3.69 25.52
CA GLN A 204 1.43 -4.31 25.85
C GLN A 204 2.64 -3.50 25.39
N THR A 205 2.44 -2.45 24.63
CA THR A 205 3.52 -1.59 24.11
C THR A 205 4.26 -0.81 25.18
N SER A 206 3.62 -0.54 26.32
CA SER A 206 4.22 0.26 27.39
C SER A 206 5.15 -0.52 28.33
N ASN A 207 5.13 -1.86 28.31
CA ASN A 207 5.85 -2.71 29.26
C ASN A 207 6.92 -3.60 28.61
N MET A 208 7.71 -3.09 27.73
CA MET A 208 8.33 -3.84 26.64
C MET A 208 9.75 -4.27 26.84
N PHE A 209 10.25 -4.27 28.03
CA PHE A 209 11.59 -4.75 28.32
C PHE A 209 11.57 -6.10 29.01
N THR A 210 11.19 -7.15 28.31
CA THR A 210 11.64 -8.47 28.73
C THR A 210 13.03 -8.70 28.17
N ILE A 211 13.99 -8.77 29.05
CA ILE A 211 15.42 -8.88 28.77
C ILE A 211 15.79 -10.14 27.97
N ALA A 212 14.90 -11.12 27.88
CA ALA A 212 15.18 -12.41 27.24
C ALA A 212 14.87 -12.46 25.73
N ASN A 213 13.91 -11.70 25.26
CA ASN A 213 13.59 -11.62 23.84
C ASN A 213 13.56 -10.14 23.42
N LYS A 214 14.58 -9.71 22.75
CA LYS A 214 14.69 -8.37 22.16
C LYS A 214 13.62 -8.18 21.08
N HIS A 215 12.39 -8.02 21.50
CA HIS A 215 11.30 -7.67 20.59
C HIS A 215 11.24 -6.15 20.51
N ILE A 216 11.63 -5.62 19.37
CA ILE A 216 11.42 -4.21 19.06
C ILE A 216 9.97 -4.06 18.62
N PRO A 217 9.17 -3.21 19.28
CA PRO A 217 7.80 -2.99 18.86
C PRO A 217 7.71 -2.50 17.42
N SER A 218 6.77 -3.01 16.66
CA SER A 218 6.50 -2.55 15.30
C SER A 218 6.21 -1.06 15.22
N GLN A 219 5.76 -0.47 16.31
CA GLN A 219 5.51 0.97 16.42
C GLN A 219 6.81 1.78 16.35
N ASP A 220 7.88 1.32 16.96
CA ASP A 220 9.18 2.02 16.97
C ASP A 220 9.85 2.00 15.59
N LEU A 221 9.43 1.09 14.73
CA LEU A 221 9.92 0.96 13.35
C LEU A 221 9.05 1.69 12.34
N LYS A 222 7.99 2.37 12.80
CA LYS A 222 7.12 3.16 11.94
C LYS A 222 7.84 4.42 11.47
N ILE A 223 8.00 4.57 10.16
CA ILE A 223 8.71 5.69 9.53
C ILE A 223 7.79 6.71 8.87
N LEU A 224 6.53 6.34 8.65
CA LEU A 224 5.52 7.21 8.06
C LEU A 224 4.17 6.99 8.74
N ASN A 225 3.49 8.09 9.05
CA ASN A 225 2.11 8.07 9.53
C ASN A 225 1.36 9.28 8.98
N TRP A 226 0.54 9.05 7.98
CA TRP A 226 -0.42 10.03 7.47
C TRP A 226 -1.81 9.57 7.87
N ASP A 227 -2.45 10.26 8.78
CA ASP A 227 -3.80 9.96 9.26
C ASP A 227 -4.88 10.81 8.56
N PHE A 228 -4.50 11.92 7.94
CA PHE A 228 -5.37 12.85 7.22
C PHE A 228 -6.48 13.49 8.07
N ASP A 229 -6.46 13.33 9.38
CA ASP A 229 -7.51 13.87 10.26
C ASP A 229 -7.50 15.40 10.33
N THR A 230 -6.33 16.01 10.08
CA THR A 230 -6.12 17.45 10.10
C THR A 230 -5.94 18.07 8.72
N VAL A 231 -6.17 17.30 7.65
CA VAL A 231 -6.04 17.82 6.28
C VAL A 231 -7.27 18.64 5.91
N THR A 232 -7.08 19.91 5.65
CA THR A 232 -8.16 20.85 5.26
C THR A 232 -8.30 21.02 3.76
N GLY A 233 -7.30 20.64 2.99
CA GLY A 233 -7.33 20.73 1.54
C GLY A 233 -6.08 20.16 0.87
N SER A 234 -6.08 20.14 -0.44
CA SER A 234 -4.92 19.80 -1.25
C SER A 234 -4.86 20.69 -2.48
N ASN A 235 -3.65 20.98 -2.95
CA ASN A 235 -3.44 21.73 -4.20
C ASN A 235 -3.34 20.78 -5.42
N ALA A 236 -3.22 21.37 -6.61
CA ALA A 236 -3.07 20.61 -7.86
C ALA A 236 -1.74 19.81 -7.94
N SER A 237 -0.76 20.12 -7.10
CA SER A 237 0.51 19.41 -6.99
C SER A 237 0.45 18.22 -6.03
N GLY A 238 -0.68 18.05 -5.33
CA GLY A 238 -0.87 16.99 -4.33
C GLY A 238 -0.33 17.32 -2.94
N ASP A 239 0.04 18.60 -2.69
CA ASP A 239 0.41 19.02 -1.33
C ASP A 239 -0.83 19.13 -0.46
N PHE A 240 -0.73 18.69 0.78
CA PHE A 240 -1.79 18.81 1.76
C PHE A 240 -1.65 20.10 2.57
N ALA A 241 -2.76 20.82 2.74
CA ALA A 241 -2.86 21.84 3.75
C ALA A 241 -3.27 21.20 5.07
N VAL A 242 -2.52 21.47 6.10
CA VAL A 242 -2.73 20.97 7.47
C VAL A 242 -2.99 22.17 8.36
N ASP A 243 -4.04 22.11 9.20
CA ASP A 243 -4.34 23.11 10.23
C ASP A 243 -3.52 22.86 11.49
#